data_2289fdfa549d0b0e953a8959101d0717
#
_entry.id   2289fdfa549d0b0e953a8959101d0717
#
_cell.length_a   1.000
_cell.length_b   1.000
_cell.length_c   1.000
_cell.angle_alpha   90.00
_cell.angle_beta   90.00
_cell.angle_gamma   90.00
#
_symmetry.space_group_name_H-M   'P 1'
#
loop_
_entity.id
_entity.type
_entity.pdbx_description
1 polymer ?
#
loop_
_entity_poly.entity_id
_entity_poly.type
_entity_poly.pdbx_seq_one_letter_code
_entity_poly.pdbx_strand_id
1 'polypeptide(L)'
;MASTPEKRVKDKVVKILKEFGAYYFFPATYGFGRSGVPDIVCCFNGNFFAVECKAGKNKPTTLQEREMEAIRNTGGTALVINEENIEHVRILIEEML
;
A
#
# COMPACT_ATOMS: atom_id res chain seq x y z
N MET A 1 -6.81 0.98 22.84
CA MET A 1 -5.57 0.44 22.27
C MET A 1 -4.81 1.54 21.55
N ALA A 2 -3.52 1.66 21.82
CA ALA A 2 -2.73 2.71 21.20
C ALA A 2 -2.44 2.38 19.75
N SER A 3 -2.63 3.35 18.85
CA SER A 3 -2.25 3.22 17.46
C SER A 3 -0.79 3.59 17.29
N THR A 4 -0.03 2.81 16.51
CA THR A 4 1.31 3.22 16.10
C THR A 4 1.18 4.31 15.02
N PRO A 5 2.22 5.14 14.81
CA PRO A 5 2.20 6.10 13.71
C PRO A 5 1.97 5.43 12.35
N GLU A 6 2.57 4.28 12.12
CA GLU A 6 2.40 3.54 10.86
C GLU A 6 0.97 3.06 10.69
N LYS A 7 0.33 2.58 11.77
CA LYS A 7 -1.09 2.17 11.71
C LYS A 7 -1.99 3.35 11.38
N ARG A 8 -1.68 4.55 11.88
CA ARG A 8 -2.45 5.74 11.56
C ARG A 8 -2.37 6.08 10.08
N VAL A 9 -1.19 5.92 9.47
CA VAL A 9 -1.03 6.08 8.01
C VAL A 9 -1.89 5.07 7.28
N LYS A 10 -1.81 3.80 7.68
CA LYS A 10 -2.59 2.72 7.08
C LYS A 10 -4.09 2.99 7.16
N ASP A 11 -4.57 3.44 8.31
CA ASP A 11 -6.00 3.74 8.51
C ASP A 11 -6.47 4.84 7.56
N LYS A 12 -5.64 5.86 7.32
CA LYS A 12 -5.98 6.96 6.40
C LYS A 12 -6.00 6.48 4.95
N VAL A 13 -5.09 5.60 4.58
CA VAL A 13 -5.08 4.99 3.24
C VAL A 13 -6.35 4.17 3.05
N VAL A 14 -6.70 3.34 4.02
CA VAL A 14 -7.92 2.51 3.95
C VAL A 14 -9.16 3.37 3.80
N LYS A 15 -9.21 4.52 4.48
CA LYS A 15 -10.34 5.43 4.35
C LYS A 15 -10.51 5.89 2.89
N ILE A 16 -9.42 6.23 2.22
CA ILE A 16 -9.46 6.62 0.80
C ILE A 16 -9.93 5.45 -0.07
N LEU A 17 -9.39 4.25 0.17
CA LEU A 17 -9.80 3.07 -0.58
C LEU A 17 -11.31 2.82 -0.47
N LYS A 18 -11.85 2.97 0.73
CA LYS A 18 -13.29 2.81 0.96
C LYS A 18 -14.12 3.88 0.26
N GLU A 19 -13.64 5.11 0.23
CA GLU A 19 -14.34 6.22 -0.46
C GLU A 19 -14.57 5.90 -1.94
N PHE A 20 -13.60 5.26 -2.58
CA PHE A 20 -13.70 4.92 -4.00
C PHE A 20 -14.31 3.55 -4.26
N GLY A 21 -14.52 2.76 -3.22
CA GLY A 21 -15.01 1.39 -3.39
C GLY A 21 -13.96 0.45 -3.97
N ALA A 22 -12.68 0.72 -3.73
CA ALA A 22 -11.60 -0.15 -4.19
C ALA A 22 -11.61 -1.49 -3.44
N TYR A 23 -11.28 -2.57 -4.14
CA TYR A 23 -11.04 -3.84 -3.48
C TYR A 23 -9.65 -3.79 -2.82
N TYR A 24 -9.55 -4.29 -1.59
CA TYR A 24 -8.26 -4.34 -0.90
C TYR A 24 -8.25 -5.42 0.16
N PHE A 25 -7.06 -5.86 0.52
CA PHE A 25 -6.86 -6.73 1.68
C PHE A 25 -5.46 -6.54 2.24
N PHE A 26 -5.25 -7.04 3.44
CA PHE A 26 -3.96 -6.98 4.13
C PHE A 26 -3.34 -8.37 4.06
N PRO A 27 -2.24 -8.56 3.31
CA PRO A 27 -1.58 -9.87 3.27
C PRO A 27 -1.15 -10.34 4.65
N ALA A 28 -1.47 -11.60 4.97
CA ALA A 28 -1.04 -12.23 6.21
C ALA A 28 -0.16 -13.42 5.85
N THR A 29 1.13 -13.33 6.17
CA THR A 29 2.08 -14.34 5.73
C THR A 29 2.36 -15.43 6.77
N TYR A 30 2.32 -15.13 8.05
CA TYR A 30 2.50 -16.08 9.17
C TYR A 30 3.59 -17.13 8.92
N GLY A 31 4.72 -16.72 8.32
CA GLY A 31 5.81 -17.64 8.02
C GLY A 31 5.63 -18.45 6.75
N PHE A 32 4.51 -18.36 6.07
CA PHE A 32 4.26 -18.98 4.77
C PHE A 32 4.22 -17.91 3.70
N GLY A 33 4.70 -18.23 2.51
CA GLY A 33 4.70 -17.29 1.42
C GLY A 33 5.90 -16.36 1.45
N ARG A 34 5.75 -15.20 0.83
CA ARG A 34 6.88 -14.27 0.63
C ARG A 34 7.05 -13.31 1.78
N SER A 35 8.32 -12.96 2.05
CA SER A 35 8.64 -11.86 2.95
C SER A 35 8.64 -10.54 2.18
N GLY A 36 8.32 -9.46 2.88
CA GLY A 36 8.41 -8.11 2.32
C GLY A 36 7.25 -7.69 1.44
N VAL A 37 6.15 -8.45 1.43
CA VAL A 37 4.96 -8.04 0.66
C VAL A 37 4.39 -6.73 1.22
N PRO A 38 3.80 -5.89 0.37
CA PRO A 38 3.21 -4.62 0.82
C PRO A 38 2.11 -4.81 1.86
N ASP A 39 1.88 -3.78 2.66
CA ASP A 39 0.85 -3.81 3.72
C ASP A 39 -0.56 -3.97 3.18
N ILE A 40 -0.85 -3.37 2.02
CA ILE A 40 -2.19 -3.39 1.44
C ILE A 40 -2.07 -3.73 -0.04
N VAL A 41 -2.83 -4.74 -0.46
CA VAL A 41 -2.95 -5.12 -1.87
C VAL A 41 -4.32 -4.67 -2.36
N CYS A 42 -4.35 -4.01 -3.50
CA CYS A 42 -5.55 -3.32 -3.98
C CYS A 42 -5.82 -3.58 -5.46
N CYS A 43 -7.09 -3.43 -5.82
CA CYS A 43 -7.49 -3.40 -7.22
C CYS A 43 -8.64 -2.39 -7.38
N PHE A 44 -8.55 -1.56 -8.39
CA PHE A 44 -9.62 -0.63 -8.71
C PHE A 44 -9.75 -0.54 -10.23
N ASN A 45 -10.95 -0.71 -10.72
CA ASN A 45 -11.24 -0.64 -12.16
C ASN A 45 -10.30 -1.51 -13.01
N GLY A 46 -9.98 -2.71 -12.49
CA GLY A 46 -9.09 -3.65 -13.16
C GLY A 46 -7.60 -3.38 -12.99
N ASN A 47 -7.21 -2.33 -12.27
CA ASN A 47 -5.81 -1.97 -12.08
C ASN A 47 -5.31 -2.45 -10.73
N PHE A 48 -4.23 -3.23 -10.75
CA PHE A 48 -3.58 -3.72 -9.54
C PHE A 48 -2.63 -2.66 -8.99
N PHE A 49 -2.72 -2.40 -7.70
CA PHE A 49 -1.73 -1.57 -7.02
C PHE A 49 -1.56 -2.02 -5.58
N ALA A 50 -0.45 -1.62 -4.99
CA ALA A 50 -0.14 -2.00 -3.62
C ALA A 50 0.43 -0.80 -2.87
N VAL A 51 0.22 -0.78 -1.56
CA VAL A 51 0.68 0.32 -0.71
C VAL A 51 1.48 -0.24 0.46
N GLU A 52 2.70 0.27 0.61
CA GLU A 52 3.54 0.03 1.76
C GLU A 52 3.46 1.26 2.65
N CYS A 53 3.04 1.09 3.89
CA CYS A 53 2.87 2.20 4.83
C CYS A 53 4.08 2.33 5.74
N LYS A 54 4.61 3.54 5.83
CA LYS A 54 5.74 3.87 6.68
C LYS A 54 5.40 5.11 7.51
N ALA A 55 6.13 5.32 8.60
CA ALA A 55 5.94 6.49 9.43
C ALA A 55 7.24 7.29 9.48
N GLY A 56 7.11 8.63 9.44
CA GLY A 56 8.24 9.53 9.55
C GLY A 56 9.28 9.29 8.48
N LYS A 57 10.52 9.11 8.88
CA LYS A 57 11.65 8.91 7.98
C LYS A 57 11.96 7.45 7.69
N ASN A 58 11.14 6.53 8.20
CA ASN A 58 11.36 5.10 7.97
C ASN A 58 11.21 4.78 6.48
N LYS A 59 12.06 3.89 6.00
CA LYS A 59 12.10 3.49 4.60
C LYS A 59 11.84 2.01 4.45
N PRO A 60 11.36 1.58 3.28
CA PRO A 60 11.19 0.16 3.02
C PRO A 60 12.50 -0.62 3.18
N THR A 61 12.39 -1.86 3.62
CA THR A 61 13.52 -2.78 3.69
C THR A 61 13.88 -3.25 2.27
N THR A 62 15.03 -3.91 2.13
CA THR A 62 15.45 -4.48 0.85
C THR A 62 14.42 -5.47 0.30
N LEU A 63 13.86 -6.33 1.18
CA LEU A 63 12.84 -7.28 0.75
C LEU A 63 11.56 -6.59 0.29
N GLN A 64 11.15 -5.54 0.98
CA GLN A 64 9.99 -4.74 0.58
C GLN A 64 10.22 -4.06 -0.77
N GLU A 65 11.42 -3.50 -0.98
CA GLU A 65 11.77 -2.88 -2.26
C GLU A 65 11.70 -3.89 -3.41
N ARG A 66 12.19 -5.11 -3.18
CA ARG A 66 12.14 -6.19 -4.19
C ARG A 66 10.70 -6.55 -4.56
N GLU A 67 9.81 -6.65 -3.58
CA GLU A 67 8.42 -6.98 -3.85
C GLU A 67 7.73 -5.86 -4.63
N MET A 68 7.99 -4.61 -4.27
CA MET A 68 7.41 -3.48 -5.00
C MET A 68 7.94 -3.41 -6.43
N GLU A 69 9.22 -3.68 -6.63
CA GLU A 69 9.82 -3.70 -7.96
C GLU A 69 9.20 -4.81 -8.83
N ALA A 70 8.96 -5.99 -8.24
CA ALA A 70 8.30 -7.08 -8.94
C ALA A 70 6.90 -6.69 -9.41
N ILE A 71 6.15 -5.97 -8.56
CA ILE A 71 4.83 -5.48 -8.93
C ILE A 71 4.94 -4.51 -10.11
N ARG A 72 5.87 -3.56 -10.04
CA ARG A 72 6.07 -2.56 -11.10
C ARG A 72 6.48 -3.21 -12.42
N ASN A 73 7.35 -4.20 -12.35
CA ASN A 73 7.85 -4.89 -13.54
C ASN A 73 6.77 -5.69 -14.25
N THR A 74 5.69 -6.03 -13.58
CA THR A 74 4.57 -6.76 -14.17
C THR A 74 3.40 -5.85 -14.53
N GLY A 75 3.60 -4.53 -14.47
CA GLY A 75 2.59 -3.56 -14.89
C GLY A 75 1.71 -3.00 -13.78
N GLY A 76 1.90 -3.44 -12.54
CA GLY A 76 1.18 -2.88 -11.41
C GLY A 76 1.85 -1.62 -10.88
N THR A 77 1.20 -0.96 -9.94
CA THR A 77 1.74 0.21 -9.25
C THR A 77 2.01 -0.14 -7.79
N ALA A 78 3.13 0.33 -7.26
CA ALA A 78 3.45 0.15 -5.86
C ALA A 78 3.88 1.49 -5.28
N LEU A 79 3.22 1.90 -4.19
CA LEU A 79 3.46 3.19 -3.53
C LEU A 79 4.02 2.98 -2.13
N VAL A 80 4.96 3.84 -1.75
CA VAL A 80 5.38 3.98 -0.36
C VAL A 80 4.70 5.23 0.18
N ILE A 81 3.86 5.05 1.19
CA ILE A 81 3.03 6.14 1.72
C ILE A 81 3.39 6.40 3.18
N ASN A 82 3.57 7.66 3.52
CA ASN A 82 3.73 8.13 4.89
C ASN A 82 2.76 9.29 5.15
N GLU A 83 2.93 9.98 6.27
CA GLU A 83 2.04 11.08 6.68
C GLU A 83 2.02 12.24 5.67
N GLU A 84 3.07 12.40 4.88
CA GLU A 84 3.22 13.55 4.01
C GLU A 84 2.61 13.36 2.62
N ASN A 85 2.42 12.11 2.17
CA ASN A 85 2.01 11.83 0.80
C ASN A 85 0.76 10.97 0.67
N ILE A 86 -0.07 10.91 1.70
CA ILE A 86 -1.29 10.08 1.70
C ILE A 86 -2.17 10.37 0.49
N GLU A 87 -2.25 11.62 0.06
CA GLU A 87 -3.08 12.00 -1.09
C GLU A 87 -2.61 11.41 -2.42
N HIS A 88 -1.38 10.91 -2.50
CA HIS A 88 -0.93 10.20 -3.69
C HIS A 88 -1.80 8.96 -3.99
N VAL A 89 -2.37 8.33 -2.97
CA VAL A 89 -3.29 7.21 -3.15
C VAL A 89 -4.54 7.68 -3.90
N ARG A 90 -5.10 8.81 -3.47
CA ARG A 90 -6.29 9.39 -4.11
C ARG A 90 -6.01 9.75 -5.57
N ILE A 91 -4.88 10.41 -5.81
CA ILE A 91 -4.47 10.80 -7.16
C ILE A 91 -4.34 9.56 -8.06
N LEU A 92 -3.70 8.51 -7.55
CA LEU A 92 -3.55 7.27 -8.32
C LEU A 92 -4.90 6.67 -8.70
N ILE A 93 -5.83 6.58 -7.75
CA ILE A 93 -7.15 6.01 -8.01
C ILE A 93 -7.92 6.87 -9.01
N GLU A 94 -7.83 8.19 -8.90
CA GLU A 94 -8.48 9.10 -9.83
C GLU A 94 -7.98 8.91 -11.27
N GLU A 95 -6.72 8.57 -11.44
CA GLU A 95 -6.17 8.25 -12.75
C GLU A 95 -6.71 6.95 -13.33
N MET A 96 -7.28 6.09 -12.50
CA MET A 96 -7.86 4.81 -12.89
C MET A 96 -9.37 4.89 -13.21
N LEU A 97 -9.98 6.04 -13.01
CA LEU A 97 -11.41 6.24 -13.24
C LEU A 97 -11.82 6.11 -14.72
#